data_5b67cf36512eda89f3d656efd7ba1e76
#
_entry.id   5b67cf36512eda89f3d656efd7ba1e76
#
_cell.length_a   1.000
_cell.length_b   1.000
_cell.length_c   1.000
_cell.angle_alpha   90.00
_cell.angle_beta   90.00
_cell.angle_gamma   90.00
#
_symmetry.space_group_name_H-M   'P 1'
#
loop_
_entity.id
_entity.type
_entity.pdbx_description
1 polymer ?
#
loop_
_entity_poly.entity_id
_entity_poly.type
_entity_poly.pdbx_seq_one_letter_code
_entity_poly.pdbx_strand_id
1 'polypeptide(L)'
;MTKVKICGLTERLHVETAVNAGADYLGFVFAESRRRIDPTQVRKITEQVPENVGKVGVFVSPSVEEVQAAIQAAQLTAIQLHGKVLPSLQTAIQKGVFAHQKIAVIQAFDGEAETLKQDFLSCDADFGLLDAPVRDHPYAGGNGQSFDWQKAAREPLPLSERFFIAGGLHAENVEEAIQLFGPYAVDVSSGVETQGKKDSRKIEQFIHLVKEKKRWLSIPQKQDFMVLLADSLCQRH
;
A
#
# COMPACT_ATOMS: atom_id res chain seq x y z
N MET A 1 1.58 -12.37 8.93
CA MET A 1 0.40 -12.40 8.01
C MET A 1 0.36 -11.07 7.29
N THR A 2 0.34 -11.08 5.96
CA THR A 2 0.28 -9.86 5.14
C THR A 2 -1.02 -9.09 5.42
N LYS A 3 -0.91 -7.79 5.59
CA LYS A 3 -2.06 -6.89 5.80
C LYS A 3 -2.69 -6.48 4.49
N VAL A 4 -3.93 -5.98 4.54
CA VAL A 4 -4.69 -5.55 3.36
C VAL A 4 -5.13 -4.10 3.50
N LYS A 5 -4.85 -3.32 2.47
CA LYS A 5 -5.39 -1.97 2.28
C LYS A 5 -6.34 -1.94 1.08
N ILE A 6 -7.54 -1.41 1.28
CA ILE A 6 -8.51 -1.10 0.20
C ILE A 6 -8.49 0.40 -0.04
N CYS A 7 -8.03 0.82 -1.21
CA CYS A 7 -7.77 2.22 -1.53
C CYS A 7 -8.82 2.84 -2.46
N GLY A 8 -9.12 4.13 -2.26
CA GLY A 8 -10.06 4.90 -3.09
C GLY A 8 -11.53 4.63 -2.75
N LEU A 9 -11.82 4.47 -1.48
CA LEU A 9 -13.18 4.32 -0.95
C LEU A 9 -13.89 5.67 -0.90
N THR A 10 -15.17 5.70 -1.31
CA THR A 10 -15.99 6.92 -1.35
C THR A 10 -17.40 6.71 -0.77
N GLU A 11 -17.79 5.47 -0.48
CA GLU A 11 -19.13 5.12 -0.03
C GLU A 11 -19.10 4.28 1.24
N ARG A 12 -20.03 4.51 2.16
CA ARG A 12 -20.17 3.78 3.43
C ARG A 12 -20.28 2.26 3.21
N LEU A 13 -21.09 1.83 2.23
CA LEU A 13 -21.25 0.42 1.91
C LEU A 13 -19.93 -0.31 1.69
N HIS A 14 -19.03 0.29 0.90
CA HIS A 14 -17.75 -0.33 0.58
C HIS A 14 -16.75 -0.27 1.75
N VAL A 15 -16.85 0.77 2.61
CA VAL A 15 -16.12 0.86 3.88
C VAL A 15 -16.53 -0.29 4.80
N GLU A 16 -17.84 -0.46 5.04
CA GLU A 16 -18.38 -1.53 5.87
C GLU A 16 -18.04 -2.93 5.32
N THR A 17 -18.16 -3.11 4.00
CA THR A 17 -17.74 -4.34 3.33
C THR A 17 -16.26 -4.66 3.59
N ALA A 18 -15.38 -3.69 3.41
CA ALA A 18 -13.94 -3.88 3.62
C ALA A 18 -13.61 -4.22 5.09
N VAL A 19 -14.22 -3.51 6.04
CA VAL A 19 -14.05 -3.75 7.49
C VAL A 19 -14.54 -5.15 7.87
N ASN A 20 -15.75 -5.52 7.46
CA ASN A 20 -16.34 -6.81 7.78
C ASN A 20 -15.56 -7.98 7.18
N ALA A 21 -14.98 -7.81 5.99
CA ALA A 21 -14.11 -8.79 5.36
C ALA A 21 -12.71 -8.87 6.00
N GLY A 22 -12.32 -7.93 6.87
CA GLY A 22 -11.06 -7.95 7.61
C GLY A 22 -9.93 -7.11 6.99
N ALA A 23 -10.24 -6.01 6.30
CA ALA A 23 -9.24 -5.04 5.88
C ALA A 23 -8.52 -4.44 7.09
N ASP A 24 -7.20 -4.24 6.98
CA ASP A 24 -6.40 -3.57 8.02
C ASP A 24 -6.34 -2.06 7.80
N TYR A 25 -6.48 -1.61 6.55
CA TYR A 25 -6.40 -0.21 6.17
C TYR A 25 -7.46 0.16 5.14
N LEU A 26 -7.98 1.38 5.26
CA LEU A 26 -8.93 2.01 4.35
C LEU A 26 -8.29 3.27 3.77
N GLY A 27 -8.19 3.37 2.44
CA GLY A 27 -7.55 4.49 1.74
C GLY A 27 -8.58 5.46 1.14
N PHE A 28 -8.36 6.75 1.35
CA PHE A 28 -9.21 7.85 0.90
C PHE A 28 -8.37 8.85 0.10
N VAL A 29 -8.75 9.14 -1.13
CA VAL A 29 -7.97 9.97 -2.05
C VAL A 29 -8.42 11.42 -1.94
N PHE A 30 -7.49 12.32 -1.57
CA PHE A 30 -7.73 13.75 -1.50
C PHE A 30 -7.15 14.51 -2.69
N ALA A 31 -6.23 13.88 -3.42
CA ALA A 31 -5.73 14.40 -4.68
C ALA A 31 -6.79 14.36 -5.79
N GLU A 32 -6.56 15.11 -6.86
CA GLU A 32 -7.44 15.10 -8.02
C GLU A 32 -7.50 13.72 -8.65
N SER A 33 -8.70 13.13 -8.69
CA SER A 33 -8.95 11.77 -9.12
C SER A 33 -10.46 11.53 -9.22
N ARG A 34 -10.87 10.56 -10.03
CA ARG A 34 -12.27 10.07 -10.02
C ARG A 34 -12.70 9.46 -8.67
N ARG A 35 -11.72 9.15 -7.79
CA ARG A 35 -11.92 8.60 -6.44
C ARG A 35 -11.78 9.65 -5.36
N ARG A 36 -11.69 10.93 -5.74
CA ARG A 36 -11.56 12.01 -4.77
C ARG A 36 -12.77 12.08 -3.85
N ILE A 37 -12.49 12.25 -2.55
CA ILE A 37 -13.52 12.43 -1.51
C ILE A 37 -13.11 13.58 -0.59
N ASP A 38 -14.10 14.28 -0.07
CA ASP A 38 -13.87 15.34 0.92
C ASP A 38 -13.54 14.74 2.30
N PRO A 39 -12.56 15.30 3.06
CA PRO A 39 -12.21 14.81 4.39
C PRO A 39 -13.37 14.74 5.38
N THR A 40 -14.32 15.66 5.31
CA THR A 40 -15.50 15.65 6.18
C THR A 40 -16.48 14.52 5.82
N GLN A 41 -16.53 14.14 4.55
CA GLN A 41 -17.30 12.97 4.12
C GLN A 41 -16.63 11.66 4.58
N VAL A 42 -15.29 11.58 4.57
CA VAL A 42 -14.56 10.43 5.13
C VAL A 42 -14.97 10.19 6.57
N ARG A 43 -14.98 11.22 7.40
CA ARG A 43 -15.42 11.11 8.80
C ARG A 43 -16.80 10.48 8.92
N LYS A 44 -17.77 10.91 8.10
CA LYS A 44 -19.15 10.41 8.11
C LYS A 44 -19.25 8.94 7.73
N ILE A 45 -18.53 8.51 6.67
CA ILE A 45 -18.59 7.12 6.20
C ILE A 45 -17.74 6.15 7.03
N THR A 46 -16.84 6.68 7.89
CA THR A 46 -15.96 5.88 8.76
C THR A 46 -16.34 5.96 10.24
N GLU A 47 -17.49 6.51 10.58
CA GLU A 47 -17.93 6.74 11.96
C GLU A 47 -17.95 5.45 12.82
N GLN A 48 -18.29 4.31 12.19
CA GLN A 48 -18.37 3.01 12.85
C GLN A 48 -17.15 2.12 12.61
N VAL A 49 -16.10 2.64 11.99
CA VAL A 49 -14.86 1.88 11.74
C VAL A 49 -14.12 1.66 13.05
N PRO A 50 -13.77 0.40 13.40
CA PRO A 50 -13.00 0.10 14.60
C PRO A 50 -11.65 0.81 14.63
N GLU A 51 -11.16 1.17 15.82
CA GLU A 51 -9.89 1.90 16.00
C GLU A 51 -8.65 1.13 15.50
N ASN A 52 -8.73 -0.19 15.45
CA ASN A 52 -7.65 -1.04 14.94
C ASN A 52 -7.57 -1.08 13.41
N VAL A 53 -8.52 -0.47 12.69
CA VAL A 53 -8.49 -0.34 11.22
C VAL A 53 -7.95 1.04 10.86
N GLY A 54 -6.80 1.07 10.17
CA GLY A 54 -6.13 2.31 9.80
C GLY A 54 -6.89 3.09 8.71
N LYS A 55 -7.03 4.40 8.92
CA LYS A 55 -7.59 5.36 7.95
C LYS A 55 -6.46 6.13 7.29
N VAL A 56 -6.23 5.90 6.01
CA VAL A 56 -5.10 6.43 5.24
C VAL A 56 -5.57 7.49 4.25
N GLY A 57 -5.14 8.74 4.44
CA GLY A 57 -5.33 9.80 3.46
C GLY A 57 -4.26 9.74 2.37
N VAL A 58 -4.65 9.74 1.09
CA VAL A 58 -3.75 9.70 -0.06
C VAL A 58 -3.65 11.07 -0.70
N PHE A 59 -2.43 11.58 -0.82
CA PHE A 59 -2.12 12.93 -1.31
C PHE A 59 -1.08 12.89 -2.43
N VAL A 60 -1.12 13.89 -3.30
CA VAL A 60 -0.11 14.15 -4.33
C VAL A 60 0.46 15.54 -4.12
N SER A 61 1.73 15.62 -3.74
CA SER A 61 2.48 16.87 -3.49
C SER A 61 1.73 17.91 -2.63
N PRO A 62 1.14 17.52 -1.47
CA PRO A 62 0.36 18.45 -0.65
C PRO A 62 1.25 19.43 0.13
N SER A 63 0.64 20.51 0.62
CA SER A 63 1.23 21.35 1.67
C SER A 63 1.07 20.70 3.06
N VAL A 64 1.82 21.20 4.05
CA VAL A 64 1.71 20.75 5.45
C VAL A 64 0.30 21.05 6.00
N GLU A 65 -0.21 22.24 5.69
CA GLU A 65 -1.52 22.72 6.14
C GLU A 65 -2.66 21.84 5.59
N GLU A 66 -2.60 21.48 4.31
CA GLU A 66 -3.58 20.56 3.69
C GLU A 66 -3.59 19.21 4.37
N VAL A 67 -2.41 18.65 4.64
CA VAL A 67 -2.28 17.37 5.34
C VAL A 67 -2.85 17.45 6.75
N GLN A 68 -2.47 18.48 7.52
CA GLN A 68 -2.96 18.66 8.90
C GLN A 68 -4.47 18.86 8.96
N ALA A 69 -5.02 19.68 8.07
CA ALA A 69 -6.48 19.90 8.00
C ALA A 69 -7.22 18.58 7.69
N ALA A 70 -6.72 17.79 6.76
CA ALA A 70 -7.32 16.50 6.42
C ALA A 70 -7.21 15.47 7.55
N ILE A 71 -6.06 15.40 8.27
CA ILE A 71 -5.90 14.55 9.45
C ILE A 71 -6.98 14.84 10.49
N GLN A 72 -7.20 16.10 10.81
CA GLN A 72 -8.19 16.52 11.81
C GLN A 72 -9.62 16.25 11.33
N ALA A 73 -9.94 16.65 10.08
CA ALA A 73 -11.30 16.56 9.55
C ALA A 73 -11.74 15.09 9.34
N ALA A 74 -10.86 14.22 8.84
CA ALA A 74 -11.13 12.83 8.55
C ALA A 74 -10.74 11.85 9.67
N GLN A 75 -10.09 12.33 10.74
CA GLN A 75 -9.53 11.50 11.80
C GLN A 75 -8.61 10.39 11.26
N LEU A 76 -7.67 10.79 10.41
CA LEU A 76 -6.72 9.85 9.80
C LEU A 76 -5.76 9.27 10.85
N THR A 77 -5.29 8.06 10.59
CA THR A 77 -4.23 7.39 11.38
C THR A 77 -2.93 7.25 10.58
N ALA A 78 -3.00 7.49 9.27
CA ALA A 78 -1.84 7.50 8.40
C ALA A 78 -2.06 8.44 7.21
N ILE A 79 -0.94 8.90 6.62
CA ILE A 79 -0.91 9.63 5.35
C ILE A 79 -0.07 8.86 4.35
N GLN A 80 -0.50 8.85 3.09
CA GLN A 80 0.24 8.30 1.97
C GLN A 80 0.56 9.42 0.98
N LEU A 81 1.84 9.58 0.70
CA LEU A 81 2.38 10.64 -0.14
C LEU A 81 2.82 10.08 -1.49
N HIS A 82 2.24 10.58 -2.57
CA HIS A 82 2.66 10.30 -3.93
C HIS A 82 3.39 11.49 -4.53
N GLY A 83 4.32 11.20 -5.46
CA GLY A 83 5.09 12.20 -6.16
C GLY A 83 6.12 12.90 -5.27
N LYS A 84 6.48 14.13 -5.67
CA LYS A 84 7.52 14.89 -4.98
C LYS A 84 7.01 15.45 -3.65
N VAL A 85 7.68 15.09 -2.56
CA VAL A 85 7.42 15.68 -1.25
C VAL A 85 8.02 17.09 -1.21
N LEU A 86 7.20 18.08 -0.85
CA LEU A 86 7.65 19.47 -0.72
C LEU A 86 8.65 19.62 0.43
N PRO A 87 9.67 20.49 0.34
CA PRO A 87 10.69 20.65 1.39
C PRO A 87 10.11 20.99 2.78
N SER A 88 9.00 21.77 2.82
CA SER A 88 8.31 22.10 4.06
C SER A 88 7.68 20.85 4.69
N LEU A 89 7.05 20.00 3.90
CA LEU A 89 6.46 18.74 4.36
C LEU A 89 7.55 17.74 4.79
N GLN A 90 8.65 17.64 4.03
CA GLN A 90 9.81 16.84 4.42
C GLN A 90 10.35 17.28 5.79
N THR A 91 10.51 18.60 5.99
CA THR A 91 10.95 19.16 7.28
C THR A 91 9.96 18.84 8.41
N ALA A 92 8.65 18.89 8.14
CA ALA A 92 7.64 18.55 9.14
C ALA A 92 7.70 17.06 9.53
N ILE A 93 7.92 16.16 8.57
CA ILE A 93 8.13 14.71 8.81
C ILE A 93 9.37 14.52 9.69
N GLN A 94 10.50 15.09 9.32
CA GLN A 94 11.79 14.99 10.06
C GLN A 94 11.69 15.52 11.49
N LYS A 95 10.92 16.58 11.70
CA LYS A 95 10.66 17.13 13.04
C LYS A 95 9.65 16.32 13.86
N GLY A 96 9.13 15.21 13.30
CA GLY A 96 8.18 14.35 14.00
C GLY A 96 6.80 14.97 14.21
N VAL A 97 6.40 15.99 13.42
CA VAL A 97 5.10 16.63 13.55
C VAL A 97 3.96 15.64 13.50
N PHE A 98 4.04 14.66 12.61
CA PHE A 98 3.02 13.62 12.46
C PHE A 98 3.21 12.48 13.47
N ALA A 99 4.45 12.14 13.83
CA ALA A 99 4.74 11.12 14.83
C ALA A 99 4.17 11.49 16.23
N HIS A 100 4.26 12.75 16.62
CA HIS A 100 3.65 13.25 17.86
C HIS A 100 2.13 13.08 17.89
N GLN A 101 1.49 13.10 16.72
CA GLN A 101 0.05 12.85 16.57
C GLN A 101 -0.26 11.36 16.37
N LYS A 102 0.76 10.48 16.40
CA LYS A 102 0.65 9.04 16.09
C LYS A 102 0.14 8.78 14.66
N ILE A 103 0.50 9.64 13.71
CA ILE A 103 0.16 9.51 12.29
C ILE A 103 1.33 8.86 11.58
N ALA A 104 1.12 7.68 11.02
CA ALA A 104 2.12 7.01 10.21
C ALA A 104 2.26 7.66 8.82
N VAL A 105 3.49 7.72 8.31
CA VAL A 105 3.82 8.25 6.99
C VAL A 105 4.17 7.09 6.06
N ILE A 106 3.43 6.99 4.94
CA ILE A 106 3.67 6.03 3.87
C ILE A 106 4.15 6.83 2.65
N GLN A 107 5.39 6.59 2.19
CA GLN A 107 5.90 7.19 0.96
C GLN A 107 5.75 6.24 -0.20
N ALA A 108 5.10 6.70 -1.28
CA ALA A 108 5.00 5.93 -2.52
C ALA A 108 6.26 6.10 -3.38
N PHE A 109 6.72 5.00 -3.95
CA PHE A 109 7.88 4.90 -4.84
C PHE A 109 7.48 4.21 -6.14
N ASP A 110 8.17 4.55 -7.20
CA ASP A 110 8.11 3.83 -8.46
C ASP A 110 8.78 2.45 -8.29
N GLY A 111 8.02 1.39 -8.48
CA GLY A 111 8.50 0.01 -8.33
C GLY A 111 9.56 -0.40 -9.36
N GLU A 112 9.77 0.38 -10.43
CA GLU A 112 10.80 0.15 -11.45
C GLU A 112 12.04 1.06 -11.27
N ALA A 113 12.06 1.94 -10.26
CA ALA A 113 13.16 2.87 -10.06
C ALA A 113 14.44 2.13 -9.61
N GLU A 114 15.53 2.37 -10.30
CA GLU A 114 16.86 1.81 -9.94
C GLU A 114 17.37 2.35 -8.59
N THR A 115 16.90 3.52 -8.19
CA THR A 115 17.27 4.20 -6.93
C THR A 115 16.38 3.83 -5.75
N LEU A 116 15.37 2.96 -5.93
CA LEU A 116 14.35 2.63 -4.93
C LEU A 116 14.93 2.38 -3.53
N LYS A 117 15.95 1.53 -3.43
CA LYS A 117 16.58 1.18 -2.14
C LYS A 117 17.20 2.40 -1.48
N GLN A 118 17.93 3.21 -2.25
CA GLN A 118 18.58 4.42 -1.74
C GLN A 118 17.54 5.47 -1.34
N ASP A 119 16.52 5.67 -2.15
CA ASP A 119 15.44 6.63 -1.90
C ASP A 119 14.67 6.28 -0.62
N PHE A 120 14.35 4.99 -0.43
CA PHE A 120 13.68 4.54 0.79
C PHE A 120 14.57 4.70 2.04
N LEU A 121 15.84 4.31 1.96
CA LEU A 121 16.76 4.43 3.10
C LEU A 121 17.06 5.90 3.48
N SER A 122 16.91 6.82 2.53
CA SER A 122 17.10 8.26 2.75
C SER A 122 15.83 9.01 3.14
N CYS A 123 14.67 8.38 3.06
CA CYS A 123 13.41 9.02 3.47
C CYS A 123 13.09 8.70 4.94
N ASP A 124 12.39 9.65 5.59
CA ASP A 124 11.97 9.54 6.99
C ASP A 124 10.55 8.98 7.14
N ALA A 125 10.06 8.23 6.14
CA ALA A 125 8.75 7.59 6.19
C ALA A 125 8.77 6.31 7.03
N ASP A 126 7.66 6.04 7.72
CA ASP A 126 7.48 4.81 8.50
C ASP A 126 7.36 3.59 7.57
N PHE A 127 6.74 3.77 6.41
CA PHE A 127 6.51 2.73 5.41
C PHE A 127 6.78 3.22 3.99
N GLY A 128 7.28 2.31 3.15
CA GLY A 128 7.28 2.48 1.70
C GLY A 128 6.05 1.85 1.06
N LEU A 129 5.65 2.34 -0.10
CA LEU A 129 4.65 1.71 -0.97
C LEU A 129 5.22 1.66 -2.38
N LEU A 130 5.30 0.46 -2.96
CA LEU A 130 5.67 0.29 -4.36
C LEU A 130 4.41 0.34 -5.21
N ASP A 131 4.37 1.27 -6.14
CA ASP A 131 3.28 1.39 -7.14
C ASP A 131 3.85 1.27 -8.55
N ALA A 132 2.98 1.02 -9.51
CA ALA A 132 3.35 1.06 -10.90
C ALA A 132 3.80 2.48 -11.31
N PRO A 133 4.80 2.59 -12.22
CA PRO A 133 5.25 3.89 -12.69
C PRO A 133 4.10 4.69 -13.31
N VAL A 134 4.10 5.99 -13.06
CA VAL A 134 3.14 6.91 -13.67
C VAL A 134 3.57 7.14 -15.11
N ARG A 135 3.06 6.33 -16.05
CA ARG A 135 3.28 6.51 -17.50
C ARG A 135 2.03 7.14 -18.09
N ASP A 136 2.18 8.29 -18.74
CA ASP A 136 1.18 8.95 -19.60
C ASP A 136 -0.22 9.19 -18.99
N HIS A 137 -0.34 9.25 -17.66
CA HIS A 137 -1.59 9.52 -16.99
C HIS A 137 -1.51 10.79 -16.14
N PRO A 138 -2.51 11.69 -16.21
CA PRO A 138 -2.50 12.94 -15.43
C PRO A 138 -2.60 12.74 -13.91
N TYR A 139 -2.90 11.51 -13.46
CA TYR A 139 -3.08 11.19 -12.04
C TYR A 139 -2.08 10.14 -11.59
N ALA A 140 -1.43 10.40 -10.45
CA ALA A 140 -0.53 9.45 -9.81
C ALA A 140 -1.32 8.29 -9.18
N GLY A 141 -0.98 7.04 -9.57
CA GLY A 141 -1.51 5.82 -8.97
C GLY A 141 -2.90 5.38 -9.42
N GLY A 142 -3.20 4.10 -9.18
CA GLY A 142 -4.54 3.52 -9.41
C GLY A 142 -4.98 3.38 -10.87
N ASN A 143 -4.05 3.42 -11.83
CA ASN A 143 -4.31 3.26 -13.26
C ASN A 143 -4.56 1.81 -13.70
N GLY A 144 -4.42 0.84 -12.78
CA GLY A 144 -4.64 -0.59 -13.03
C GLY A 144 -3.51 -1.28 -13.79
N GLN A 145 -2.40 -0.58 -14.05
CA GLN A 145 -1.21 -1.19 -14.65
C GLN A 145 -0.35 -1.82 -13.57
N SER A 146 0.21 -2.99 -13.85
CA SER A 146 1.27 -3.62 -13.05
C SER A 146 2.64 -3.13 -13.57
N PHE A 147 3.61 -3.07 -12.68
CA PHE A 147 5.02 -2.94 -13.05
C PHE A 147 5.65 -4.32 -13.22
N ASP A 148 6.88 -4.39 -13.73
CA ASP A 148 7.60 -5.65 -13.88
C ASP A 148 8.06 -6.17 -12.50
N TRP A 149 7.19 -6.95 -11.86
CA TRP A 149 7.46 -7.54 -10.54
C TRP A 149 8.67 -8.46 -10.53
N GLN A 150 8.93 -9.18 -11.63
CA GLN A 150 10.08 -10.07 -11.74
C GLN A 150 11.38 -9.27 -11.77
N LYS A 151 11.37 -8.10 -12.43
CA LYS A 151 12.49 -7.17 -12.40
C LYS A 151 12.67 -6.54 -11.03
N ALA A 152 11.60 -6.03 -10.42
CA ALA A 152 11.64 -5.40 -9.10
C ALA A 152 12.05 -6.37 -7.98
N ALA A 153 11.69 -7.65 -8.09
CA ALA A 153 12.04 -8.67 -7.11
C ALA A 153 13.49 -9.24 -7.27
N ARG A 154 14.24 -8.82 -8.30
CA ARG A 154 15.65 -9.26 -8.46
C ARG A 154 16.55 -8.77 -7.33
N GLU A 155 16.27 -7.59 -6.81
CA GLU A 155 16.92 -7.09 -5.61
C GLU A 155 15.94 -7.20 -4.42
N PRO A 156 16.36 -7.82 -3.30
CA PRO A 156 15.50 -7.90 -2.13
C PRO A 156 15.22 -6.48 -1.62
N LEU A 157 13.94 -6.20 -1.35
CA LEU A 157 13.54 -4.96 -0.72
C LEU A 157 14.22 -4.82 0.64
N PRO A 158 14.81 -3.66 0.95
CA PRO A 158 15.30 -3.40 2.29
C PRO A 158 14.10 -3.36 3.23
N LEU A 159 14.11 -4.21 4.27
CA LEU A 159 13.05 -4.23 5.28
C LEU A 159 11.65 -4.47 4.66
N SER A 160 11.44 -5.64 4.04
CA SER A 160 10.15 -6.02 3.41
C SER A 160 8.94 -5.85 4.34
N GLU A 161 9.15 -5.99 5.65
CA GLU A 161 8.16 -5.74 6.70
C GLU A 161 7.72 -4.27 6.83
N ARG A 162 8.33 -3.36 6.09
CA ARG A 162 7.96 -1.95 6.01
C ARG A 162 7.39 -1.54 4.65
N PHE A 163 7.12 -2.49 3.75
CA PHE A 163 6.61 -2.16 2.42
C PHE A 163 5.18 -2.63 2.19
N PHE A 164 4.42 -1.73 1.59
CA PHE A 164 3.17 -2.03 0.89
C PHE A 164 3.48 -2.31 -0.57
N ILE A 165 2.87 -3.33 -1.15
CA ILE A 165 2.90 -3.58 -2.59
C ILE A 165 1.57 -3.16 -3.19
N ALA A 166 1.62 -2.31 -4.20
CA ALA A 166 0.50 -1.81 -4.98
C ALA A 166 0.74 -2.07 -6.49
N GLY A 167 0.09 -1.31 -7.36
CA GLY A 167 0.29 -1.38 -8.81
C GLY A 167 -0.37 -2.58 -9.46
N GLY A 168 -1.61 -2.41 -9.95
CA GLY A 168 -2.32 -3.41 -10.73
C GLY A 168 -2.72 -4.69 -10.01
N LEU A 169 -2.73 -4.69 -8.66
CA LEU A 169 -3.16 -5.86 -7.89
C LEU A 169 -4.65 -6.15 -8.11
N HIS A 170 -4.96 -7.45 -8.21
CA HIS A 170 -6.30 -8.01 -8.27
C HIS A 170 -6.32 -9.46 -7.73
N ALA A 171 -7.48 -10.08 -7.64
CA ALA A 171 -7.65 -11.40 -7.05
C ALA A 171 -6.76 -12.50 -7.69
N GLU A 172 -6.47 -12.39 -8.99
CA GLU A 172 -5.74 -13.42 -9.74
C GLU A 172 -4.22 -13.31 -9.60
N ASN A 173 -3.67 -12.15 -9.16
CA ASN A 173 -2.23 -11.90 -9.11
C ASN A 173 -1.69 -11.56 -7.71
N VAL A 174 -2.54 -11.27 -6.75
CA VAL A 174 -2.10 -10.87 -5.40
C VAL A 174 -1.26 -11.94 -4.70
N GLU A 175 -1.52 -13.20 -4.99
CA GLU A 175 -0.76 -14.32 -4.42
C GLU A 175 0.69 -14.32 -4.88
N GLU A 176 0.91 -14.10 -6.18
CA GLU A 176 2.25 -13.98 -6.75
C GLU A 176 3.00 -12.80 -6.13
N ALA A 177 2.35 -11.65 -6.00
CA ALA A 177 2.95 -10.47 -5.36
C ALA A 177 3.38 -10.75 -3.91
N ILE A 178 2.56 -11.45 -3.13
CA ILE A 178 2.90 -11.81 -1.75
C ILE A 178 4.08 -12.79 -1.71
N GLN A 179 4.13 -13.77 -2.61
CA GLN A 179 5.23 -14.74 -2.67
C GLN A 179 6.55 -14.10 -3.07
N LEU A 180 6.51 -13.17 -4.04
CA LEU A 180 7.72 -12.52 -4.54
C LEU A 180 8.34 -11.54 -3.54
N PHE A 181 7.50 -10.75 -2.89
CA PHE A 181 7.98 -9.62 -2.08
C PHE A 181 7.94 -9.87 -0.58
N GLY A 182 7.11 -10.79 -0.07
CA GLY A 182 6.89 -10.99 1.36
C GLY A 182 6.48 -9.69 2.09
N PRO A 183 5.52 -8.91 1.56
CA PRO A 183 5.33 -7.53 1.99
C PRO A 183 4.61 -7.44 3.34
N TYR A 184 4.78 -6.29 4.01
CA TYR A 184 3.97 -5.91 5.16
C TYR A 184 2.48 -5.88 4.84
N ALA A 185 2.11 -5.27 3.70
CA ALA A 185 0.74 -5.16 3.25
C ALA A 185 0.64 -5.19 1.71
N VAL A 186 -0.53 -5.54 1.22
CA VAL A 186 -0.93 -5.32 -0.18
C VAL A 186 -1.97 -4.20 -0.25
N ASP A 187 -1.84 -3.34 -1.26
CA ASP A 187 -2.73 -2.20 -1.50
C ASP A 187 -3.45 -2.35 -2.84
N VAL A 188 -4.76 -2.40 -2.83
CA VAL A 188 -5.58 -2.55 -4.03
C VAL A 188 -6.55 -1.39 -4.20
N SER A 189 -6.65 -0.90 -5.44
CA SER A 189 -7.64 0.12 -5.80
C SER A 189 -8.51 -0.34 -6.97
N SER A 190 -8.04 -0.26 -8.21
CA SER A 190 -8.82 -0.60 -9.42
C SER A 190 -9.16 -2.08 -9.51
N GLY A 191 -8.34 -2.98 -8.99
CA GLY A 191 -8.58 -4.43 -9.04
C GLY A 191 -9.82 -4.92 -8.29
N VAL A 192 -10.39 -4.09 -7.42
CA VAL A 192 -11.66 -4.34 -6.74
C VAL A 192 -12.78 -3.42 -7.22
N GLU A 193 -12.70 -3.00 -8.49
CA GLU A 193 -13.71 -2.17 -9.15
C GLU A 193 -14.40 -2.92 -10.29
N THR A 194 -15.67 -2.56 -10.55
CA THR A 194 -16.43 -2.90 -11.75
C THR A 194 -16.92 -1.61 -12.39
N GLN A 195 -16.58 -1.38 -13.67
CA GLN A 195 -16.90 -0.14 -14.39
C GLN A 195 -16.44 1.14 -13.65
N GLY A 196 -15.27 1.07 -13.01
CA GLY A 196 -14.66 2.22 -12.31
C GLY A 196 -15.25 2.56 -10.93
N LYS A 197 -16.16 1.74 -10.40
CA LYS A 197 -16.73 1.86 -9.05
C LYS A 197 -16.33 0.66 -8.21
N LYS A 198 -16.15 0.86 -6.90
CA LYS A 198 -15.88 -0.24 -5.98
C LYS A 198 -16.98 -1.29 -6.05
N ASP A 199 -16.57 -2.56 -5.97
CA ASP A 199 -17.45 -3.72 -6.02
C ASP A 199 -17.29 -4.53 -4.73
N SER A 200 -18.34 -4.62 -3.94
CA SER A 200 -18.32 -5.30 -2.64
C SER A 200 -17.87 -6.76 -2.76
N ARG A 201 -18.28 -7.50 -3.79
CA ARG A 201 -17.88 -8.90 -3.97
C ARG A 201 -16.39 -9.03 -4.26
N LYS A 202 -15.84 -8.13 -5.09
CA LYS A 202 -14.41 -8.11 -5.38
C LYS A 202 -13.58 -7.71 -4.16
N ILE A 203 -14.06 -6.76 -3.34
CA ILE A 203 -13.42 -6.38 -2.07
C ILE A 203 -13.35 -7.59 -1.14
N GLU A 204 -14.47 -8.27 -0.91
CA GLU A 204 -14.53 -9.47 -0.08
C GLU A 204 -13.60 -10.57 -0.60
N GLN A 205 -13.69 -10.89 -1.89
CA GLN A 205 -12.84 -11.91 -2.52
C GLN A 205 -11.35 -11.62 -2.37
N PHE A 206 -10.92 -10.38 -2.64
CA PHE A 206 -9.53 -9.97 -2.52
C PHE A 206 -9.01 -10.13 -1.08
N ILE A 207 -9.78 -9.64 -0.10
CA ILE A 207 -9.41 -9.73 1.30
C ILE A 207 -9.32 -11.19 1.76
N HIS A 208 -10.30 -12.02 1.42
CA HIS A 208 -10.29 -13.45 1.73
C HIS A 208 -9.06 -14.16 1.17
N LEU A 209 -8.70 -13.93 -0.08
CA LEU A 209 -7.51 -14.51 -0.69
C LEU A 209 -6.24 -14.18 0.08
N VAL A 210 -6.10 -12.96 0.58
CA VAL A 210 -4.91 -12.57 1.37
C VAL A 210 -4.96 -13.13 2.79
N LYS A 211 -6.14 -13.19 3.42
CA LYS A 211 -6.29 -13.55 4.84
C LYS A 211 -6.39 -15.05 5.11
N GLU A 212 -7.01 -15.82 4.24
CA GLU A 212 -7.25 -17.26 4.48
C GLU A 212 -6.01 -18.14 4.34
N LYS A 213 -4.91 -17.63 3.77
CA LYS A 213 -3.73 -18.43 3.50
C LYS A 213 -2.74 -18.52 4.67
N LYS A 214 -3.10 -19.27 5.69
CA LYS A 214 -2.13 -19.95 6.60
C LYS A 214 -1.19 -20.93 5.86
N ARG A 215 -1.38 -21.14 4.56
CA ARG A 215 -0.78 -22.22 3.77
C ARG A 215 0.51 -21.86 3.03
N TRP A 216 0.89 -20.57 3.00
CA TRP A 216 2.05 -20.09 2.21
C TRP A 216 3.40 -20.21 2.95
N LEU A 217 3.39 -20.51 4.24
CA LEU A 217 4.61 -20.62 5.06
C LEU A 217 5.36 -21.95 4.91
N SER A 218 4.98 -22.82 4.01
CA SER A 218 5.62 -24.14 3.80
C SER A 218 6.36 -24.31 2.47
N ILE A 219 6.59 -23.22 1.73
CA ILE A 219 7.50 -23.28 0.57
C ILE A 219 8.87 -22.81 1.04
N PRO A 220 9.94 -23.62 0.88
CA PRO A 220 11.28 -23.23 1.31
C PRO A 220 11.69 -21.91 0.67
N GLN A 221 12.15 -20.97 1.49
CA GLN A 221 12.71 -19.72 1.01
C GLN A 221 13.87 -20.00 0.05
N LYS A 222 14.12 -19.13 -0.93
CA LYS A 222 15.23 -19.29 -1.91
C LYS A 222 16.60 -19.62 -1.27
N GLN A 223 16.80 -19.34 0.01
CA GLN A 223 18.00 -19.74 0.75
C GLN A 223 18.12 -21.25 0.94
N ASP A 224 17.00 -21.97 1.12
CA ASP A 224 17.02 -23.42 1.30
C ASP A 224 17.33 -24.15 -0.01
N PHE A 225 16.98 -23.54 -1.15
CA PHE A 225 17.29 -24.10 -2.48
C PHE A 225 18.79 -24.02 -2.81
N MET A 226 19.48 -22.98 -2.34
CA MET A 226 20.95 -22.85 -2.53
C MET A 226 21.73 -23.82 -1.63
N VAL A 227 21.23 -24.09 -0.43
CA VAL A 227 21.83 -25.09 0.48
C VAL A 227 21.67 -26.51 -0.08
N LEU A 228 20.47 -26.85 -0.60
CA LEU A 228 20.23 -28.16 -1.22
C LEU A 228 21.05 -28.38 -2.49
N LEU A 229 21.34 -27.35 -3.28
CA LEU A 229 22.24 -27.43 -4.43
C LEU A 229 23.71 -27.57 -4.01
N ALA A 230 24.13 -26.93 -2.93
CA ALA A 230 25.49 -27.05 -2.40
C ALA A 230 25.76 -28.46 -1.86
N ASP A 231 24.83 -29.07 -1.15
CA ASP A 231 24.94 -30.42 -0.62
C ASP A 231 24.96 -31.51 -1.74
N SER A 232 24.22 -31.28 -2.84
CA SER A 232 24.20 -32.19 -3.97
C SER A 232 25.49 -32.19 -4.82
N LEU A 233 26.26 -31.10 -4.76
CA LEU A 233 27.55 -30.95 -5.44
C LEU A 233 28.71 -31.47 -4.60
N CYS A 234 28.56 -31.56 -3.27
CA CYS A 234 29.60 -32.09 -2.38
C CYS A 234 29.63 -33.62 -2.29
N GLN A 235 28.60 -34.33 -2.78
CA GLN A 235 28.54 -35.81 -2.78
C GLN A 235 29.02 -36.45 -4.08
N ARG A 236 29.64 -35.71 -5.00
CA ARG A 236 30.20 -36.25 -6.27
C ARG A 236 31.72 -36.02 -6.41
N HIS A 237 32.45 -36.16 -5.32
CA HIS A 237 33.89 -36.36 -5.38
C HIS A 237 34.32 -37.44 -4.41
#